data_6243dc081532924676d8342d6228a2f2
#
_entry.id   6243dc081532924676d8342d6228a2f2
#
_cell.length_a   1.000
_cell.length_b   1.000
_cell.length_c   1.000
_cell.angle_alpha   90.00
_cell.angle_beta   90.00
_cell.angle_gamma   90.00
#
_symmetry.space_group_name_H-M   'P 1'
#
loop_
_entity.id
_entity.type
_entity.pdbx_description
1 polymer ?
#
loop_
_entity_poly.entity_id
_entity_poly.type
_entity_poly.pdbx_seq_one_letter_code
_entity_poly.pdbx_strand_id
1 'polypeptide(L)'
;MTDDPAGGLVVTGIGTVSADGFDFRTALGRRGYKYLPAASQYFLAAAKGALAQAGPGALEAVGPEERGAAVGTNSAAVALHHTMDRTITATGAEDLSPALAPYFSINLFGSRLATEHDLKGFNLTFTSPRVAGLEALQAGRRAIAAGRARRLLAGATEEALPEGEPGADRPESGAVALVLEPASAARSRGAVALGRVAVRSFFLPPRVAASADGSWQAAVLLRDALAALGHRPDRPLTVTAVLDGSPVGEAVAAALAGRTPTGWAPDERAPDDRAVAGQTLNDRAPDERAPGGRPVAGRLERVPAGAGALEPVARVAAALAAPAGHPHAVVTAAAEGNTAVCLVTPGPGPDPVPDPGSGADATSGGTGDGPGRSGGTEASSR
;
A
#
# COMPACT_ATOMS: atom_id res chain seq x y z
N MET A 1 -1.22 27.57 -1.08
CA MET A 1 -0.49 26.51 -0.36
C MET A 1 -1.36 26.16 0.84
N THR A 2 -2.35 25.29 0.61
CA THR A 2 -3.22 24.81 1.69
C THR A 2 -2.42 23.79 2.47
N ASP A 3 -2.06 24.14 3.71
CA ASP A 3 -1.50 23.21 4.68
C ASP A 3 -2.41 21.98 4.74
N ASP A 4 -1.90 20.83 4.30
CA ASP A 4 -2.55 19.54 4.53
C ASP A 4 -2.58 19.35 6.06
N PRO A 5 -3.76 19.41 6.71
CA PRO A 5 -3.87 19.33 8.17
C PRO A 5 -3.34 18.00 8.74
N ALA A 6 -3.07 17.03 7.87
CA ALA A 6 -2.43 15.77 8.24
C ALA A 6 -0.88 15.82 8.20
N GLY A 7 -0.27 16.98 7.88
CA GLY A 7 1.20 17.12 7.84
C GLY A 7 1.91 16.08 6.98
N GLY A 8 1.19 15.45 6.04
CA GLY A 8 1.62 14.32 5.24
C GLY A 8 1.75 13.02 6.07
N LEU A 9 0.87 12.06 5.80
CA LEU A 9 0.98 10.71 6.35
C LEU A 9 2.16 9.98 5.69
N VAL A 10 3.02 9.35 6.48
CA VAL A 10 4.18 8.59 6.01
C VAL A 10 4.08 7.13 6.44
N VAL A 11 4.73 6.27 5.65
CA VAL A 11 5.00 4.88 6.01
C VAL A 11 6.39 4.84 6.63
N THR A 12 6.53 4.25 7.81
CA THR A 12 7.79 4.11 8.53
C THR A 12 8.23 2.67 8.71
N GLY A 13 7.36 1.71 8.40
CA GLY A 13 7.69 0.29 8.45
C GLY A 13 6.84 -0.51 7.49
N ILE A 14 7.46 -1.53 6.91
CA ILE A 14 6.87 -2.51 6.00
C ILE A 14 7.21 -3.89 6.54
N GLY A 15 6.22 -4.77 6.63
CA GLY A 15 6.42 -6.18 6.89
C GLY A 15 5.71 -6.99 5.83
N THR A 16 6.39 -7.97 5.28
CA THR A 16 5.85 -8.88 4.26
C THR A 16 6.04 -10.31 4.70
N VAL A 17 5.04 -11.13 4.45
CA VAL A 17 5.06 -12.57 4.71
C VAL A 17 4.54 -13.29 3.47
N SER A 18 5.36 -14.21 2.93
CA SER A 18 4.92 -15.20 1.95
C SER A 18 4.43 -16.44 2.68
N ALA A 19 3.43 -17.12 2.14
CA ALA A 19 3.01 -18.42 2.64
C ALA A 19 4.08 -19.49 2.43
N ASP A 20 4.91 -19.35 1.40
CA ASP A 20 5.96 -20.30 1.06
C ASP A 20 7.04 -20.32 2.17
N GLY A 21 7.21 -21.48 2.78
CA GLY A 21 8.18 -21.69 3.86
C GLY A 21 7.79 -21.03 5.19
N PHE A 22 6.58 -20.50 5.33
CA PHE A 22 6.14 -19.87 6.58
C PHE A 22 5.96 -20.91 7.71
N ASP A 23 6.62 -20.65 8.83
CA ASP A 23 6.36 -21.37 10.09
C ASP A 23 6.04 -20.35 11.19
N PHE A 24 4.81 -20.41 11.68
CA PHE A 24 4.35 -19.52 12.74
C PHE A 24 5.15 -19.65 14.05
N ARG A 25 5.72 -20.86 14.34
CA ARG A 25 6.49 -21.07 15.56
C ARG A 25 7.78 -20.26 15.56
N THR A 26 8.40 -20.14 14.39
CA THR A 26 9.58 -19.32 14.19
C THR A 26 9.23 -17.83 14.15
N ALA A 27 8.17 -17.46 13.42
CA ALA A 27 7.81 -16.06 13.20
C ALA A 27 7.13 -15.40 14.44
N LEU A 28 6.22 -16.12 15.09
CA LEU A 28 5.38 -15.60 16.17
C LEU A 28 5.68 -16.21 17.54
N GLY A 29 6.17 -17.46 17.56
CA GLY A 29 6.41 -18.20 18.78
C GLY A 29 5.51 -19.44 18.91
N ARG A 30 5.81 -20.25 19.93
CA ARG A 30 5.22 -21.59 20.06
C ARG A 30 3.79 -21.60 20.63
N ARG A 31 3.37 -20.57 21.36
CA ARG A 31 2.12 -20.57 22.11
C ARG A 31 1.14 -19.53 21.58
N GLY A 32 -0.14 -19.89 21.50
CA GLY A 32 -1.23 -18.96 21.18
C GLY A 32 -1.61 -18.85 19.71
N TYR A 33 -0.84 -19.43 18.77
CA TYR A 33 -1.03 -19.21 17.34
C TYR A 33 -1.48 -20.45 16.55
N LYS A 34 -1.32 -21.66 17.11
CA LYS A 34 -1.53 -22.93 16.38
C LYS A 34 -2.92 -23.07 15.74
N TYR A 35 -3.95 -22.54 16.36
CA TYR A 35 -5.33 -22.67 15.91
C TYR A 35 -5.85 -21.46 15.13
N LEU A 36 -5.04 -20.43 14.98
CA LEU A 36 -5.41 -19.27 14.15
C LEU A 36 -5.44 -19.67 12.68
N PRO A 37 -6.43 -19.19 11.88
CA PRO A 37 -6.38 -19.26 10.42
C PRO A 37 -5.07 -18.72 9.87
N ALA A 38 -4.61 -19.26 8.75
CA ALA A 38 -3.32 -18.93 8.17
C ALA A 38 -3.18 -17.41 7.88
N ALA A 39 -4.21 -16.79 7.32
CA ALA A 39 -4.24 -15.34 7.09
C ALA A 39 -3.97 -14.53 8.36
N SER A 40 -4.52 -14.98 9.51
CA SER A 40 -4.25 -14.33 10.81
C SER A 40 -2.81 -14.47 11.24
N GLN A 41 -2.23 -15.66 11.09
CA GLN A 41 -0.81 -15.88 11.40
C GLN A 41 0.10 -15.02 10.51
N TYR A 42 -0.18 -14.95 9.20
CA TYR A 42 0.59 -14.15 8.27
C TYR A 42 0.55 -12.66 8.64
N PHE A 43 -0.65 -12.12 8.92
CA PHE A 43 -0.75 -10.70 9.23
C PHE A 43 -0.08 -10.31 10.54
N LEU A 44 -0.19 -11.14 11.58
CA LEU A 44 0.51 -10.93 12.85
C LEU A 44 2.04 -10.92 12.66
N ALA A 45 2.56 -11.84 11.85
CA ALA A 45 4.00 -11.89 11.55
C ALA A 45 4.44 -10.68 10.70
N ALA A 46 3.65 -10.28 9.70
CA ALA A 46 3.92 -9.08 8.89
C ALA A 46 3.89 -7.82 9.76
N ALA A 47 2.91 -7.68 10.65
CA ALA A 47 2.81 -6.55 11.58
C ALA A 47 4.04 -6.46 12.50
N LYS A 48 4.49 -7.59 13.04
CA LYS A 48 5.72 -7.68 13.85
C LYS A 48 6.95 -7.20 13.06
N GLY A 49 7.08 -7.62 11.79
CA GLY A 49 8.15 -7.17 10.89
C GLY A 49 8.08 -5.67 10.60
N ALA A 50 6.88 -5.15 10.32
CA ALA A 50 6.65 -3.73 10.07
C ALA A 50 7.01 -2.87 11.29
N LEU A 51 6.62 -3.30 12.49
CA LEU A 51 6.97 -2.61 13.74
C LEU A 51 8.47 -2.65 14.02
N ALA A 52 9.13 -3.77 13.76
CA ALA A 52 10.57 -3.90 13.91
C ALA A 52 11.32 -2.94 12.97
N GLN A 53 10.89 -2.81 11.72
CA GLN A 53 11.46 -1.86 10.77
C GLN A 53 11.16 -0.41 11.13
N ALA A 54 9.95 -0.12 11.62
CA ALA A 54 9.58 1.23 12.07
C ALA A 54 10.42 1.70 13.28
N GLY A 55 11.04 0.77 13.98
CA GLY A 55 11.97 1.02 15.08
C GLY A 55 11.30 1.27 16.43
N PRO A 56 12.11 1.50 17.47
CA PRO A 56 11.63 1.72 18.84
C PRO A 56 10.64 2.88 18.92
N GLY A 57 9.66 2.77 19.80
CA GLY A 57 8.62 3.79 19.98
C GLY A 57 7.58 3.85 18.86
N ALA A 58 7.59 2.89 17.93
CA ALA A 58 6.62 2.87 16.83
C ALA A 58 5.17 2.86 17.33
N LEU A 59 4.87 2.14 18.41
CA LEU A 59 3.57 2.15 19.07
C LEU A 59 3.60 2.87 20.42
N GLU A 60 4.65 2.69 21.19
CA GLU A 60 4.77 3.15 22.59
C GLU A 60 4.77 4.68 22.72
N ALA A 61 5.13 5.40 21.66
CA ALA A 61 5.13 6.87 21.63
C ALA A 61 3.72 7.51 21.66
N VAL A 62 2.65 6.70 21.54
CA VAL A 62 1.26 7.15 21.60
C VAL A 62 0.43 6.28 22.55
N GLY A 63 -0.65 6.84 23.10
CA GLY A 63 -1.55 6.11 23.97
C GLY A 63 -2.28 4.96 23.25
N PRO A 64 -2.73 3.92 24.01
CA PRO A 64 -3.45 2.80 23.42
C PRO A 64 -4.67 3.20 22.59
N GLU A 65 -5.39 4.23 23.00
CA GLU A 65 -6.60 4.76 22.36
C GLU A 65 -6.30 5.46 21.03
N GLU A 66 -5.03 5.81 20.78
CA GLU A 66 -4.55 6.43 19.55
C GLU A 66 -3.89 5.42 18.60
N ARG A 67 -3.84 4.13 18.99
CA ARG A 67 -3.31 3.03 18.17
C ARG A 67 -4.45 2.31 17.48
N GLY A 68 -4.30 2.05 16.19
CA GLY A 68 -5.35 1.39 15.43
C GLY A 68 -4.84 0.39 14.39
N ALA A 69 -5.78 -0.33 13.78
CA ALA A 69 -5.54 -1.23 12.68
C ALA A 69 -6.61 -1.10 11.60
N ALA A 70 -6.21 -1.29 10.32
CA ALA A 70 -7.10 -1.39 9.19
C ALA A 70 -6.58 -2.45 8.23
N VAL A 71 -7.32 -3.52 8.00
CA VAL A 71 -6.83 -4.67 7.24
C VAL A 71 -7.85 -5.12 6.21
N GLY A 72 -7.38 -5.33 4.96
CA GLY A 72 -8.17 -5.90 3.88
C GLY A 72 -7.94 -7.40 3.76
N THR A 73 -9.00 -8.15 3.44
CA THR A 73 -8.94 -9.58 3.12
C THR A 73 -10.17 -10.00 2.32
N ASN A 74 -10.01 -10.98 1.45
CA ASN A 74 -11.13 -11.66 0.79
C ASN A 74 -11.21 -13.15 1.13
N SER A 75 -10.15 -13.74 1.70
CA SER A 75 -10.07 -15.18 1.95
C SER A 75 -9.86 -15.57 3.43
N ALA A 76 -9.64 -14.62 4.33
CA ALA A 76 -9.41 -14.95 5.74
C ALA A 76 -10.56 -15.77 6.32
N ALA A 77 -10.23 -16.88 6.97
CA ALA A 77 -11.12 -17.86 7.55
C ALA A 77 -12.00 -18.67 6.55
N VAL A 78 -11.84 -18.50 5.22
CA VAL A 78 -12.61 -19.26 4.22
C VAL A 78 -12.31 -20.76 4.35
N ALA A 79 -11.04 -21.15 4.50
CA ALA A 79 -10.67 -22.56 4.67
C ALA A 79 -11.28 -23.18 5.92
N LEU A 80 -11.39 -22.42 7.01
CA LEU A 80 -12.06 -22.86 8.23
C LEU A 80 -13.57 -23.02 8.01
N HIS A 81 -14.23 -22.03 7.40
CA HIS A 81 -15.67 -22.08 7.10
C HIS A 81 -15.98 -23.25 6.17
N HIS A 82 -15.21 -23.44 5.11
CA HIS A 82 -15.37 -24.58 4.19
C HIS A 82 -15.28 -25.94 4.93
N THR A 83 -14.33 -26.06 5.86
CA THR A 83 -14.19 -27.28 6.68
C THR A 83 -15.40 -27.48 7.59
N MET A 84 -15.90 -26.42 8.23
CA MET A 84 -17.08 -26.47 9.09
C MET A 84 -18.33 -26.86 8.29
N ASP A 85 -18.55 -26.23 7.14
CA ASP A 85 -19.70 -26.52 6.26
C ASP A 85 -19.68 -27.97 5.75
N ARG A 86 -18.51 -28.49 5.40
CA ARG A 86 -18.36 -29.90 5.02
C ARG A 86 -18.68 -30.86 6.17
N THR A 87 -18.23 -30.51 7.38
CA THR A 87 -18.56 -31.36 8.56
C THR A 87 -20.06 -31.36 8.81
N ILE A 88 -20.71 -30.19 8.82
CA ILE A 88 -22.15 -30.08 9.06
C ILE A 88 -22.95 -30.87 8.01
N THR A 89 -22.57 -30.71 6.74
CA THR A 89 -23.31 -31.39 5.64
C THR A 89 -23.06 -32.87 5.56
N ALA A 90 -21.88 -33.36 5.98
CA ALA A 90 -21.53 -34.77 5.90
C ALA A 90 -21.96 -35.60 7.12
N THR A 91 -21.83 -35.05 8.33
CA THR A 91 -21.97 -35.80 9.58
C THR A 91 -22.87 -35.13 10.63
N GLY A 92 -23.16 -33.83 10.49
CA GLY A 92 -24.00 -33.07 11.42
C GLY A 92 -23.23 -32.03 12.23
N ALA A 93 -23.99 -31.10 12.81
CA ALA A 93 -23.38 -29.99 13.60
C ALA A 93 -22.76 -30.45 14.94
N GLU A 94 -23.19 -31.63 15.43
CA GLU A 94 -22.67 -32.26 16.65
C GLU A 94 -21.20 -32.68 16.52
N ASP A 95 -20.71 -32.87 15.30
CA ASP A 95 -19.30 -33.21 15.02
C ASP A 95 -18.40 -32.01 14.91
N LEU A 96 -18.95 -30.79 14.97
CA LEU A 96 -18.12 -29.59 15.02
C LEU A 96 -17.34 -29.50 16.32
N SER A 97 -16.03 -29.28 16.21
CA SER A 97 -15.21 -29.04 17.40
C SER A 97 -15.57 -27.69 18.04
N PRO A 98 -16.01 -27.65 19.31
CA PRO A 98 -16.25 -26.37 20.02
C PRO A 98 -15.00 -25.48 20.09
N ALA A 99 -13.81 -26.07 19.98
CA ALA A 99 -12.55 -25.34 20.00
C ALA A 99 -12.36 -24.41 18.76
N LEU A 100 -13.13 -24.61 17.67
CA LEU A 100 -13.08 -23.78 16.47
C LEU A 100 -13.93 -22.52 16.58
N ALA A 101 -14.92 -22.49 17.46
CA ALA A 101 -15.84 -21.37 17.60
C ALA A 101 -15.18 -19.99 17.80
N PRO A 102 -14.06 -19.82 18.55
CA PRO A 102 -13.39 -18.54 18.68
C PRO A 102 -12.68 -18.05 17.40
N TYR A 103 -12.50 -18.90 16.40
CA TYR A 103 -11.63 -18.65 15.25
C TYR A 103 -12.39 -18.41 13.94
N PHE A 104 -13.72 -18.52 13.94
CA PHE A 104 -14.51 -18.36 12.71
C PHE A 104 -14.63 -16.93 12.20
N SER A 105 -14.24 -15.94 13.00
CA SER A 105 -14.40 -14.54 12.64
C SER A 105 -13.33 -14.08 11.66
N ILE A 106 -13.74 -13.47 10.54
CA ILE A 106 -12.84 -12.97 9.50
C ILE A 106 -11.92 -11.83 9.99
N ASN A 107 -12.26 -11.16 11.10
CA ASN A 107 -11.46 -10.06 11.68
C ASN A 107 -10.56 -10.53 12.83
N LEU A 108 -10.32 -11.82 12.96
CA LEU A 108 -9.57 -12.39 14.07
C LEU A 108 -8.15 -11.82 14.19
N PHE A 109 -7.46 -11.58 13.06
CA PHE A 109 -6.16 -10.91 13.05
C PHE A 109 -6.21 -9.52 13.69
N GLY A 110 -7.26 -8.74 13.42
CA GLY A 110 -7.46 -7.41 14.02
C GLY A 110 -7.66 -7.49 15.53
N SER A 111 -8.45 -8.45 16.01
CA SER A 111 -8.68 -8.68 17.42
C SER A 111 -7.40 -9.14 18.15
N ARG A 112 -6.61 -10.02 17.49
CA ARG A 112 -5.32 -10.48 18.04
C ARG A 112 -4.30 -9.36 18.10
N LEU A 113 -4.17 -8.54 17.05
CA LEU A 113 -3.33 -7.34 17.07
C LEU A 113 -3.71 -6.39 18.19
N ALA A 114 -5.02 -6.16 18.36
CA ALA A 114 -5.51 -5.28 19.43
C ALA A 114 -5.08 -5.80 20.81
N THR A 115 -5.11 -7.12 21.01
CA THR A 115 -4.68 -7.73 22.28
C THR A 115 -3.16 -7.70 22.45
N GLU A 116 -2.40 -8.01 21.40
CA GLU A 116 -0.94 -8.15 21.48
C GLU A 116 -0.21 -6.80 21.55
N HIS A 117 -0.79 -5.75 20.96
CA HIS A 117 -0.19 -4.42 20.86
C HIS A 117 -0.99 -3.32 21.54
N ASP A 118 -1.99 -3.70 22.34
CA ASP A 118 -2.85 -2.77 23.09
C ASP A 118 -3.45 -1.68 22.18
N LEU A 119 -4.05 -2.10 21.03
CA LEU A 119 -4.69 -1.20 20.08
C LEU A 119 -6.15 -1.00 20.51
N LYS A 120 -6.46 0.13 21.15
CA LYS A 120 -7.82 0.45 21.65
C LYS A 120 -8.55 1.50 20.84
N GLY A 121 -7.89 2.04 19.82
CA GLY A 121 -8.47 3.03 18.92
C GLY A 121 -9.21 2.40 17.75
N PHE A 122 -8.98 2.93 16.56
CA PHE A 122 -9.60 2.50 15.31
C PHE A 122 -9.21 1.06 14.94
N ASN A 123 -10.21 0.20 14.69
CA ASN A 123 -9.97 -1.18 14.22
C ASN A 123 -11.07 -1.57 13.22
N LEU A 124 -10.68 -1.78 11.94
CA LEU A 124 -11.61 -2.17 10.88
C LEU A 124 -11.01 -3.27 9.97
N THR A 125 -11.89 -4.14 9.52
CA THR A 125 -11.61 -5.14 8.47
C THR A 125 -12.44 -4.82 7.25
N PHE A 126 -11.82 -4.87 6.07
CA PHE A 126 -12.43 -4.63 4.76
C PHE A 126 -12.45 -5.92 3.97
N THR A 127 -13.56 -6.13 3.25
CA THR A 127 -13.78 -7.35 2.44
C THR A 127 -14.26 -7.03 1.03
N SER A 128 -14.15 -5.78 0.59
CA SER A 128 -14.52 -5.40 -0.78
C SER A 128 -13.67 -6.17 -1.78
N PRO A 129 -14.28 -6.81 -2.78
CA PRO A 129 -13.54 -7.63 -3.73
C PRO A 129 -12.32 -6.90 -4.28
N ARG A 130 -11.14 -7.49 -4.11
CA ARG A 130 -9.83 -7.07 -4.64
C ARG A 130 -9.29 -5.73 -4.15
N VAL A 131 -10.16 -4.77 -3.83
CA VAL A 131 -9.75 -3.42 -3.38
C VAL A 131 -9.60 -3.29 -1.87
N ALA A 132 -10.01 -4.30 -1.10
CA ALA A 132 -10.08 -4.26 0.37
C ALA A 132 -8.77 -3.78 1.03
N GLY A 133 -7.61 -4.24 0.54
CA GLY A 133 -6.31 -3.83 1.06
C GLY A 133 -6.02 -2.34 0.84
N LEU A 134 -6.33 -1.79 -0.34
CA LEU A 134 -6.18 -0.37 -0.61
C LEU A 134 -7.22 0.47 0.15
N GLU A 135 -8.45 -0.03 0.32
CA GLU A 135 -9.47 0.64 1.13
C GLU A 135 -9.07 0.69 2.61
N ALA A 136 -8.39 -0.33 3.12
CA ALA A 136 -7.82 -0.32 4.46
C ALA A 136 -6.81 0.84 4.63
N LEU A 137 -5.92 1.05 3.65
CA LEU A 137 -4.99 2.19 3.66
C LEU A 137 -5.75 3.53 3.60
N GLN A 138 -6.80 3.62 2.77
CA GLN A 138 -7.63 4.83 2.66
C GLN A 138 -8.35 5.15 3.98
N ALA A 139 -8.95 4.15 4.61
CA ALA A 139 -9.65 4.30 5.88
C ALA A 139 -8.68 4.68 7.01
N GLY A 140 -7.50 4.07 7.03
CA GLY A 140 -6.44 4.41 7.97
C GLY A 140 -6.01 5.87 7.87
N ARG A 141 -5.81 6.37 6.66
CA ARG A 141 -5.51 7.79 6.42
C ARG A 141 -6.63 8.70 6.96
N ARG A 142 -7.89 8.33 6.68
CA ARG A 142 -9.04 9.09 7.17
C ARG A 142 -9.15 9.08 8.69
N ALA A 143 -8.84 7.94 9.33
CA ALA A 143 -8.85 7.81 10.79
C ALA A 143 -7.81 8.73 11.43
N ILE A 144 -6.59 8.81 10.87
CA ILE A 144 -5.55 9.70 11.36
C ILE A 144 -5.94 11.16 11.11
N ALA A 145 -6.45 11.52 9.94
CA ALA A 145 -6.90 12.87 9.63
C ALA A 145 -8.06 13.34 10.53
N ALA A 146 -8.92 12.40 10.96
CA ALA A 146 -10.02 12.65 11.88
C ALA A 146 -9.63 12.60 13.36
N GLY A 147 -8.34 12.41 13.69
CA GLY A 147 -7.84 12.32 15.08
C GLY A 147 -8.25 11.05 15.81
N ARG A 148 -8.75 10.02 15.10
CA ARG A 148 -9.16 8.75 15.70
C ARG A 148 -8.00 7.76 15.91
N ALA A 149 -6.87 8.04 15.31
CA ALA A 149 -5.62 7.32 15.49
C ALA A 149 -4.45 8.25 15.22
N ARG A 150 -3.32 7.99 15.84
CA ARG A 150 -2.03 8.66 15.56
C ARG A 150 -0.99 7.66 15.08
N ARG A 151 -1.27 6.37 15.28
CA ARG A 151 -0.46 5.26 14.83
C ARG A 151 -1.36 4.18 14.27
N LEU A 152 -1.05 3.65 13.11
CA LEU A 152 -1.89 2.65 12.47
C LEU A 152 -1.06 1.54 11.82
N LEU A 153 -1.47 0.30 12.08
CA LEU A 153 -1.09 -0.86 11.30
C LEU A 153 -2.13 -1.06 10.19
N ALA A 154 -1.74 -0.96 8.93
CA ALA A 154 -2.66 -1.15 7.82
C ALA A 154 -2.07 -2.03 6.74
N GLY A 155 -2.90 -2.80 6.04
CA GLY A 155 -2.44 -3.66 4.98
C GLY A 155 -3.46 -4.68 4.50
N ALA A 156 -2.96 -5.82 4.02
CA ALA A 156 -3.80 -6.92 3.56
C ALA A 156 -3.22 -8.27 3.96
N THR A 157 -4.10 -9.26 4.07
CA THR A 157 -3.73 -10.66 4.32
C THR A 157 -4.71 -11.58 3.61
N GLU A 158 -4.17 -12.66 3.06
CA GLU A 158 -4.96 -13.70 2.39
C GLU A 158 -4.43 -15.09 2.76
N GLU A 159 -5.31 -16.07 2.73
CA GLU A 159 -4.94 -17.49 2.79
C GLU A 159 -5.42 -18.22 1.53
N ALA A 160 -4.77 -19.34 1.22
CA ALA A 160 -5.12 -20.13 0.07
C ALA A 160 -6.58 -20.59 0.16
N LEU A 161 -7.32 -20.39 -0.93
CA LEU A 161 -8.70 -20.84 -1.04
C LEU A 161 -8.76 -22.37 -1.18
N PRO A 162 -9.73 -23.04 -0.53
CA PRO A 162 -9.97 -24.45 -0.75
C PRO A 162 -10.31 -24.76 -2.22
N GLU A 163 -10.00 -25.97 -2.64
CA GLU A 163 -10.38 -26.46 -3.97
C GLU A 163 -11.91 -26.39 -4.16
N GLY A 164 -12.34 -25.86 -5.31
CA GLY A 164 -13.74 -25.65 -5.63
C GLY A 164 -14.29 -24.28 -5.25
N GLU A 165 -13.59 -23.51 -4.41
CA GLU A 165 -13.98 -22.12 -4.12
C GLU A 165 -13.67 -21.20 -5.31
N PRO A 166 -14.54 -20.22 -5.59
CA PRO A 166 -14.29 -19.25 -6.66
C PRO A 166 -12.93 -18.55 -6.47
N GLY A 167 -12.06 -18.63 -7.49
CA GLY A 167 -10.73 -18.01 -7.46
C GLY A 167 -9.62 -18.92 -6.89
N ALA A 168 -9.92 -20.17 -6.52
CA ALA A 168 -8.92 -21.14 -6.04
C ALA A 168 -7.84 -21.47 -7.09
N ASP A 169 -8.11 -21.20 -8.37
CA ASP A 169 -7.16 -21.32 -9.49
C ASP A 169 -6.09 -20.23 -9.49
N ARG A 170 -6.31 -19.12 -8.79
CA ARG A 170 -5.39 -17.97 -8.68
C ARG A 170 -5.32 -17.48 -7.23
N PRO A 171 -4.89 -18.34 -6.30
CA PRO A 171 -4.88 -17.99 -4.89
C PRO A 171 -3.82 -16.92 -4.60
N GLU A 172 -4.13 -16.05 -3.66
CA GLU A 172 -3.17 -15.21 -2.98
C GLU A 172 -2.99 -15.77 -1.57
N SER A 173 -1.75 -15.77 -1.06
CA SER A 173 -1.49 -16.29 0.28
C SER A 173 -0.28 -15.61 0.91
N GLY A 174 -0.48 -14.99 2.06
CA GLY A 174 0.53 -14.20 2.78
C GLY A 174 -0.04 -12.94 3.37
N ALA A 175 0.81 -11.98 3.71
CA ALA A 175 0.41 -10.69 4.24
C ALA A 175 1.40 -9.57 3.95
N VAL A 176 0.88 -8.35 3.90
CA VAL A 176 1.65 -7.11 3.93
C VAL A 176 1.06 -6.20 5.01
N ALA A 177 1.90 -5.70 5.89
CA ALA A 177 1.55 -4.72 6.91
C ALA A 177 2.43 -3.48 6.77
N LEU A 178 1.83 -2.31 6.91
CA LEU A 178 2.48 -1.01 6.88
C LEU A 178 2.24 -0.29 8.21
N VAL A 179 3.27 0.36 8.74
CA VAL A 179 3.13 1.32 9.86
C VAL A 179 2.92 2.70 9.28
N LEU A 180 1.76 3.30 9.57
CA LEU A 180 1.36 4.62 9.12
C LEU A 180 1.34 5.60 10.29
N GLU A 181 1.91 6.80 10.09
CA GLU A 181 1.94 7.85 11.09
C GLU A 181 2.08 9.26 10.46
N PRO A 182 1.72 10.34 11.19
CA PRO A 182 2.01 11.69 10.74
C PRO A 182 3.51 11.93 10.56
N ALA A 183 3.91 12.60 9.48
CA ALA A 183 5.32 12.89 9.20
C ALA A 183 6.02 13.68 10.33
N SER A 184 5.29 14.54 11.05
CA SER A 184 5.82 15.24 12.23
C SER A 184 6.16 14.26 13.35
N ALA A 185 5.30 13.28 13.61
CA ALA A 185 5.53 12.27 14.64
C ALA A 185 6.71 11.36 14.31
N ALA A 186 6.83 10.93 13.03
CA ALA A 186 7.97 10.17 12.54
C ALA A 186 9.29 10.92 12.76
N ARG A 187 9.34 12.19 12.34
CA ARG A 187 10.51 13.05 12.55
C ARG A 187 10.87 13.23 14.04
N SER A 188 9.87 13.47 14.90
CA SER A 188 10.09 13.69 16.33
C SER A 188 10.75 12.50 17.03
N ARG A 189 10.52 11.27 16.55
CA ARG A 189 11.15 10.06 17.08
C ARG A 189 12.37 9.58 16.29
N GLY A 190 12.80 10.34 15.27
CA GLY A 190 13.94 9.96 14.43
C GLY A 190 13.70 8.81 13.47
N ALA A 191 12.43 8.51 13.15
CA ALA A 191 12.10 7.43 12.22
C ALA A 191 12.34 7.83 10.76
N VAL A 192 12.81 6.88 9.97
CA VAL A 192 12.97 7.04 8.53
C VAL A 192 11.60 6.90 7.87
N ALA A 193 11.21 7.92 7.10
CA ALA A 193 10.02 7.85 6.26
C ALA A 193 10.35 7.13 4.94
N LEU A 194 9.78 5.94 4.75
CA LEU A 194 9.96 5.17 3.53
C LEU A 194 9.23 5.77 2.33
N GLY A 195 8.21 6.57 2.59
CA GLY A 195 7.42 7.26 1.57
C GLY A 195 6.03 7.62 2.08
N ARG A 196 5.21 8.07 1.14
CA ARG A 196 3.80 8.42 1.38
C ARG A 196 2.89 7.56 0.53
N VAL A 197 1.72 7.24 1.06
CA VAL A 197 0.66 6.55 0.35
C VAL A 197 -0.63 7.37 0.42
N ALA A 198 -1.31 7.49 -0.71
CA ALA A 198 -2.61 8.12 -0.79
C ALA A 198 -3.51 7.27 -1.69
N VAL A 199 -4.71 6.95 -1.22
CA VAL A 199 -5.63 6.04 -1.91
C VAL A 199 -6.95 6.74 -2.22
N ARG A 200 -7.48 6.47 -3.39
CA ARG A 200 -8.82 6.83 -3.83
C ARG A 200 -9.51 5.60 -4.41
N SER A 201 -10.63 5.19 -3.82
CA SER A 201 -11.53 4.19 -4.40
C SER A 201 -12.70 4.87 -5.11
N PHE A 202 -13.19 4.22 -6.16
CA PHE A 202 -14.37 4.60 -6.92
C PHE A 202 -15.06 3.36 -7.46
N PHE A 203 -16.24 3.53 -8.03
CA PHE A 203 -17.03 2.45 -8.61
C PHE A 203 -17.23 2.68 -10.10
N LEU A 204 -16.84 1.70 -10.92
CA LEU A 204 -17.13 1.64 -12.35
C LEU A 204 -18.15 0.54 -12.59
N PRO A 205 -19.43 0.87 -12.84
CA PRO A 205 -20.44 -0.16 -13.02
C PRO A 205 -20.08 -1.15 -14.13
N PRO A 206 -20.18 -2.48 -13.92
CA PRO A 206 -19.78 -3.48 -14.91
C PRO A 206 -20.50 -3.32 -16.26
N ARG A 207 -21.77 -2.89 -16.26
CA ARG A 207 -22.54 -2.62 -17.49
C ARG A 207 -21.96 -1.44 -18.26
N VAL A 208 -21.49 -0.41 -17.57
CA VAL A 208 -20.82 0.75 -18.19
C VAL A 208 -19.46 0.33 -18.72
N ALA A 209 -18.68 -0.40 -17.94
CA ALA A 209 -17.39 -0.92 -18.35
C ALA A 209 -17.47 -1.78 -19.62
N ALA A 210 -18.53 -2.58 -19.78
CA ALA A 210 -18.77 -3.41 -20.95
C ALA A 210 -19.32 -2.64 -22.18
N SER A 211 -19.67 -1.37 -22.05
CA SER A 211 -20.18 -0.54 -23.15
C SER A 211 -19.06 0.00 -24.03
N ALA A 212 -19.42 0.56 -25.18
CA ALA A 212 -18.45 1.23 -26.09
C ALA A 212 -17.71 2.39 -25.40
N ASP A 213 -18.32 3.04 -24.41
CA ASP A 213 -17.75 4.17 -23.67
C ASP A 213 -17.00 3.73 -22.40
N GLY A 214 -16.91 2.42 -22.14
CA GLY A 214 -16.35 1.87 -20.89
C GLY A 214 -14.93 2.35 -20.60
N SER A 215 -14.05 2.34 -21.59
CA SER A 215 -12.67 2.81 -21.45
C SER A 215 -12.57 4.32 -21.23
N TRP A 216 -13.44 5.11 -21.87
CA TRP A 216 -13.52 6.56 -21.66
C TRP A 216 -13.99 6.88 -20.23
N GLN A 217 -15.04 6.20 -19.74
CA GLN A 217 -15.52 6.37 -18.36
C GLN A 217 -14.43 5.99 -17.34
N ALA A 218 -13.75 4.87 -17.57
CA ALA A 218 -12.60 4.46 -16.75
C ALA A 218 -11.50 5.54 -16.75
N ALA A 219 -11.20 6.13 -17.92
CA ALA A 219 -10.19 7.19 -18.06
C ALA A 219 -10.56 8.46 -17.27
N VAL A 220 -11.83 8.88 -17.32
CA VAL A 220 -12.32 10.03 -16.56
C VAL A 220 -12.16 9.77 -15.05
N LEU A 221 -12.66 8.63 -14.56
CA LEU A 221 -12.61 8.29 -13.14
C LEU A 221 -11.17 8.14 -12.61
N LEU A 222 -10.28 7.53 -13.40
CA LEU A 222 -8.86 7.39 -13.05
C LEU A 222 -8.15 8.74 -13.01
N ARG A 223 -8.38 9.61 -14.00
CA ARG A 223 -7.83 10.97 -14.03
C ARG A 223 -8.27 11.76 -12.80
N ASP A 224 -9.57 11.74 -12.49
CA ASP A 224 -10.14 12.47 -11.36
C ASP A 224 -9.63 11.91 -10.02
N ALA A 225 -9.47 10.58 -9.93
CA ALA A 225 -8.86 9.95 -8.76
C ALA A 225 -7.40 10.37 -8.56
N LEU A 226 -6.58 10.34 -9.62
CA LEU A 226 -5.18 10.76 -9.57
C LEU A 226 -5.03 12.25 -9.25
N ALA A 227 -5.87 13.10 -9.83
CA ALA A 227 -5.89 14.54 -9.53
C ALA A 227 -6.26 14.81 -8.06
N ALA A 228 -7.26 14.09 -7.52
CA ALA A 228 -7.64 14.17 -6.11
C ALA A 228 -6.54 13.66 -5.16
N LEU A 229 -5.63 12.82 -5.65
CA LEU A 229 -4.44 12.36 -4.92
C LEU A 229 -3.24 13.30 -5.07
N GLY A 230 -3.40 14.41 -5.80
CA GLY A 230 -2.36 15.42 -6.01
C GLY A 230 -1.39 15.11 -7.14
N HIS A 231 -1.66 14.09 -7.97
CA HIS A 231 -0.86 13.86 -9.17
C HIS A 231 -1.16 14.91 -10.23
N ARG A 232 -0.10 15.46 -10.81
CA ARG A 232 -0.18 16.43 -11.91
C ARG A 232 0.06 15.73 -13.23
N PRO A 233 -0.77 15.96 -14.27
CA PRO A 233 -0.63 15.29 -15.56
C PRO A 233 0.73 15.49 -16.27
N ASP A 234 1.39 16.62 -15.98
CA ASP A 234 2.71 17.00 -16.52
C ASP A 234 3.88 16.26 -15.84
N ARG A 235 3.62 15.48 -14.78
CA ARG A 235 4.65 14.74 -14.07
C ARG A 235 4.70 13.28 -14.51
N PRO A 236 5.90 12.69 -14.63
CA PRO A 236 6.03 11.28 -14.94
C PRO A 236 5.40 10.42 -13.83
N LEU A 237 4.74 9.34 -14.23
CA LEU A 237 4.09 8.40 -13.32
C LEU A 237 4.31 6.98 -13.79
N THR A 238 4.95 6.16 -12.98
CA THR A 238 4.96 4.72 -13.17
C THR A 238 3.63 4.14 -12.71
N VAL A 239 3.08 3.18 -13.47
CA VAL A 239 1.79 2.55 -13.12
C VAL A 239 1.96 1.05 -13.10
N THR A 240 1.57 0.41 -12.02
CA THR A 240 1.34 -1.04 -11.95
C THR A 240 -0.17 -1.28 -11.86
N ALA A 241 -0.72 -1.98 -12.83
CA ALA A 241 -2.14 -2.30 -12.93
C ALA A 241 -2.35 -3.78 -12.61
N VAL A 242 -2.95 -4.07 -11.47
CA VAL A 242 -3.33 -5.42 -11.00
C VAL A 242 -4.77 -5.67 -11.42
N LEU A 243 -4.95 -6.33 -12.56
CA LEU A 243 -6.25 -6.44 -13.23
C LEU A 243 -6.55 -7.88 -13.67
N ASP A 244 -7.83 -8.21 -13.70
CA ASP A 244 -8.33 -9.45 -14.30
C ASP A 244 -8.84 -9.21 -15.72
N GLY A 245 -9.33 -10.27 -16.38
CA GLY A 245 -9.96 -10.21 -17.70
C GLY A 245 -11.45 -9.83 -17.68
N SER A 246 -11.97 -9.28 -16.58
CA SER A 246 -13.35 -8.81 -16.51
C SER A 246 -13.57 -7.56 -17.36
N PRO A 247 -14.82 -7.24 -17.76
CA PRO A 247 -15.12 -6.01 -18.47
C PRO A 247 -14.59 -4.76 -17.74
N VAL A 248 -14.63 -4.74 -16.41
CA VAL A 248 -14.11 -3.63 -15.59
C VAL A 248 -12.59 -3.57 -15.69
N GLY A 249 -11.91 -4.72 -15.54
CA GLY A 249 -10.45 -4.80 -15.68
C GLY A 249 -9.98 -4.38 -17.07
N GLU A 250 -10.66 -4.82 -18.13
CA GLU A 250 -10.30 -4.46 -19.50
C GLU A 250 -10.57 -2.98 -19.82
N ALA A 251 -11.67 -2.39 -19.33
CA ALA A 251 -11.94 -0.96 -19.48
C ALA A 251 -10.86 -0.10 -18.79
N VAL A 252 -10.45 -0.48 -17.58
CA VAL A 252 -9.34 0.17 -16.85
C VAL A 252 -8.02 0.00 -17.59
N ALA A 253 -7.74 -1.20 -18.09
CA ALA A 253 -6.51 -1.48 -18.87
C ALA A 253 -6.44 -0.64 -20.14
N ALA A 254 -7.53 -0.55 -20.90
CA ALA A 254 -7.62 0.26 -22.11
C ALA A 254 -7.45 1.75 -21.80
N ALA A 255 -8.07 2.23 -20.73
CA ALA A 255 -7.91 3.60 -20.25
C ALA A 255 -6.46 3.94 -19.90
N LEU A 256 -5.75 3.01 -19.24
CA LEU A 256 -4.33 3.19 -18.90
C LEU A 256 -3.41 3.13 -20.12
N ALA A 257 -3.72 2.28 -21.11
CA ALA A 257 -2.96 2.17 -22.35
C ALA A 257 -3.10 3.43 -23.25
N GLY A 258 -4.23 4.13 -23.19
CA GLY A 258 -4.48 5.38 -23.90
C GLY A 258 -3.76 6.61 -23.32
N ARG A 259 -2.97 6.46 -22.24
CA ARG A 259 -2.16 7.56 -21.69
C ARG A 259 -1.04 7.94 -22.63
N THR A 260 -0.91 9.22 -22.94
CA THR A 260 0.27 9.74 -23.63
C THR A 260 1.45 9.89 -22.66
N PRO A 261 2.72 9.87 -23.14
CA PRO A 261 3.90 10.11 -22.30
C PRO A 261 3.89 11.45 -21.56
N THR A 262 3.09 12.41 -22.01
CA THR A 262 2.97 13.77 -21.46
C THR A 262 1.78 13.95 -20.52
N GLY A 263 1.03 12.90 -20.23
CA GLY A 263 -0.11 12.97 -19.35
C GLY A 263 -1.39 12.36 -19.93
N TRP A 264 -2.49 12.58 -19.27
CA TRP A 264 -3.82 12.16 -19.68
C TRP A 264 -4.36 13.16 -20.70
N ALA A 265 -4.22 12.89 -22.02
CA ALA A 265 -4.89 13.70 -23.03
C ALA A 265 -6.41 13.49 -22.89
N PRO A 266 -7.22 14.54 -22.71
CA PRO A 266 -8.64 14.42 -22.88
C PRO A 266 -8.88 14.03 -24.35
N ASP A 267 -9.53 12.91 -24.60
CA ASP A 267 -10.14 12.67 -25.89
C ASP A 267 -11.18 13.78 -26.08
N GLU A 268 -11.07 14.57 -27.13
CA GLU A 268 -11.95 15.71 -27.41
C GLU A 268 -13.38 15.28 -27.77
N ARG A 269 -13.74 14.03 -27.52
CA ARG A 269 -15.08 13.49 -27.67
C ARG A 269 -15.91 13.60 -26.39
N ALA A 270 -16.14 14.83 -25.93
CA ALA A 270 -17.33 15.08 -25.13
C ALA A 270 -18.54 14.89 -26.07
N PRO A 271 -19.54 14.09 -25.72
CA PRO A 271 -20.79 14.11 -26.48
C PRO A 271 -21.40 15.49 -26.33
N ASP A 272 -21.32 16.26 -27.40
CA ASP A 272 -22.03 17.51 -27.51
C ASP A 272 -23.52 17.17 -27.63
N ASP A 273 -24.33 17.47 -26.62
CA ASP A 273 -25.79 17.31 -26.60
C ASP A 273 -26.51 18.27 -27.57
N ARG A 274 -25.79 18.73 -28.61
CA ARG A 274 -26.30 19.56 -29.67
C ARG A 274 -25.69 19.22 -31.02
N ALA A 275 -26.13 18.15 -31.62
CA ALA A 275 -25.86 17.92 -33.02
C ALA A 275 -27.16 17.72 -33.80
N VAL A 276 -27.68 18.80 -34.30
CA VAL A 276 -28.52 18.80 -35.54
C VAL A 276 -27.64 19.41 -36.62
N ALA A 277 -27.49 18.62 -37.73
CA ALA A 277 -27.17 18.99 -39.09
C ALA A 277 -25.75 19.50 -39.47
N GLY A 278 -25.01 18.63 -40.14
CA GLY A 278 -24.37 18.92 -41.45
C GLY A 278 -23.20 19.89 -41.42
N GLN A 279 -22.00 19.35 -41.58
CA GLN A 279 -21.09 19.84 -42.65
C GLN A 279 -19.78 19.01 -42.77
N THR A 280 -19.40 18.81 -43.96
CA THR A 280 -18.29 18.17 -44.67
C THR A 280 -16.90 18.27 -44.04
N LEU A 281 -16.18 17.13 -44.17
CA LEU A 281 -14.75 16.96 -44.06
C LEU A 281 -13.93 18.02 -44.79
N ASN A 282 -12.89 18.51 -44.15
CA ASN A 282 -11.74 19.04 -44.81
C ASN A 282 -10.44 18.63 -44.12
N ASP A 283 -9.60 17.93 -44.88
CA ASP A 283 -8.26 17.48 -44.56
C ASP A 283 -7.36 18.65 -44.08
N ARG A 284 -6.72 18.47 -42.92
CA ARG A 284 -5.51 19.20 -42.58
C ARG A 284 -4.54 18.32 -41.82
N ALA A 285 -3.42 18.05 -42.43
CA ALA A 285 -2.26 17.38 -41.84
C ALA A 285 -1.74 18.12 -40.59
N PRO A 286 -1.21 17.40 -39.58
CA PRO A 286 -0.66 18.05 -38.40
C PRO A 286 0.73 18.62 -38.70
N ASP A 287 0.90 19.88 -38.32
CA ASP A 287 2.17 20.62 -38.42
C ASP A 287 3.11 20.16 -37.29
N GLU A 288 4.21 19.58 -37.66
CA GLU A 288 5.33 19.23 -36.79
C GLU A 288 6.07 20.51 -36.41
N ARG A 289 6.09 20.85 -35.13
CA ARG A 289 7.24 21.47 -34.41
C ARG A 289 6.84 21.96 -33.04
N ALA A 290 7.16 21.18 -31.97
CA ALA A 290 7.33 21.68 -30.61
C ALA A 290 8.76 21.42 -30.14
N PRO A 291 9.39 22.38 -29.42
CA PRO A 291 10.81 22.34 -29.07
C PRO A 291 11.14 21.25 -28.06
N GLY A 292 12.29 20.63 -28.29
CA GLY A 292 12.79 19.45 -27.61
C GLY A 292 12.80 19.45 -26.09
N GLY A 293 11.84 18.77 -25.52
CA GLY A 293 11.90 18.19 -24.19
C GLY A 293 11.79 16.68 -24.34
N ARG A 294 12.80 15.93 -23.88
CA ARG A 294 12.74 14.46 -23.82
C ARG A 294 11.47 14.03 -23.13
N PRO A 295 10.63 13.18 -23.71
CA PRO A 295 9.46 12.65 -23.03
C PRO A 295 9.96 11.78 -21.87
N VAL A 296 9.61 12.15 -20.64
CA VAL A 296 9.84 11.29 -19.47
C VAL A 296 8.74 10.23 -19.49
N ALA A 297 9.06 9.08 -20.08
CA ALA A 297 8.13 7.98 -20.28
C ALA A 297 7.69 7.40 -18.93
N GLY A 298 6.42 7.54 -18.58
CA GLY A 298 5.79 6.75 -17.54
C GLY A 298 5.70 5.28 -18.00
N ARG A 299 6.13 4.34 -17.16
CA ARG A 299 6.07 2.89 -17.44
C ARG A 299 4.71 2.35 -16.97
N LEU A 300 4.04 1.58 -17.83
CA LEU A 300 2.87 0.79 -17.47
C LEU A 300 3.28 -0.69 -17.37
N GLU A 301 3.01 -1.30 -16.23
CA GLU A 301 3.15 -2.73 -15.98
C GLU A 301 1.76 -3.32 -15.70
N ARG A 302 1.37 -4.38 -16.40
CA ARG A 302 0.15 -5.15 -16.10
C ARG A 302 0.54 -6.41 -15.33
N VAL A 303 -0.16 -6.65 -14.23
CA VAL A 303 -0.03 -7.82 -13.38
C VAL A 303 -1.38 -8.52 -13.36
N PRO A 304 -1.43 -9.82 -13.67
CA PRO A 304 -2.66 -10.59 -13.50
C PRO A 304 -3.11 -10.55 -12.04
N ALA A 305 -4.37 -10.22 -11.82
CA ALA A 305 -4.92 -10.21 -10.47
C ALA A 305 -5.21 -11.63 -9.98
N GLY A 306 -4.89 -11.90 -8.74
CA GLY A 306 -5.34 -13.06 -7.99
C GLY A 306 -6.79 -12.93 -7.50
N ALA A 307 -7.21 -13.83 -6.63
CA ALA A 307 -8.56 -13.82 -6.05
C ALA A 307 -8.71 -12.88 -4.85
N GLY A 308 -7.58 -12.43 -4.27
CA GLY A 308 -7.54 -11.66 -3.03
C GLY A 308 -7.29 -10.18 -3.21
N ALA A 309 -7.05 -9.52 -2.09
CA ALA A 309 -6.71 -8.10 -1.96
C ALA A 309 -5.23 -7.85 -1.60
N LEU A 310 -4.41 -8.89 -1.58
CA LEU A 310 -3.02 -8.83 -1.13
C LEU A 310 -2.09 -8.23 -2.20
N GLU A 311 -2.20 -8.69 -3.45
CA GLU A 311 -1.30 -8.30 -4.53
C GLU A 311 -1.20 -6.77 -4.73
N PRO A 312 -2.32 -5.99 -4.74
CA PRO A 312 -2.22 -4.55 -4.85
C PRO A 312 -1.40 -3.91 -3.71
N VAL A 313 -1.54 -4.41 -2.47
CA VAL A 313 -0.78 -3.89 -1.32
C VAL A 313 0.68 -4.32 -1.39
N ALA A 314 0.96 -5.52 -1.89
CA ALA A 314 2.34 -5.97 -2.13
C ALA A 314 3.06 -5.08 -3.15
N ARG A 315 2.36 -4.62 -4.21
CA ARG A 315 2.90 -3.64 -5.16
C ARG A 315 3.13 -2.26 -4.54
N VAL A 316 2.27 -1.83 -3.62
CA VAL A 316 2.49 -0.60 -2.84
C VAL A 316 3.75 -0.74 -1.99
N ALA A 317 3.92 -1.86 -1.27
CA ALA A 317 5.10 -2.13 -0.46
C ALA A 317 6.38 -2.17 -1.31
N ALA A 318 6.35 -2.82 -2.47
CA ALA A 318 7.47 -2.85 -3.41
C ALA A 318 7.84 -1.45 -3.93
N ALA A 319 6.83 -0.62 -4.26
CA ALA A 319 7.05 0.75 -4.70
C ALA A 319 7.66 1.65 -3.61
N LEU A 320 7.30 1.42 -2.33
CA LEU A 320 7.90 2.10 -1.18
C LEU A 320 9.33 1.66 -0.90
N ALA A 321 9.66 0.40 -1.16
CA ALA A 321 10.99 -0.17 -0.98
C ALA A 321 11.94 0.14 -2.16
N ALA A 322 11.41 0.61 -3.29
CA ALA A 322 12.21 0.97 -4.45
C ALA A 322 13.08 2.21 -4.15
N PRO A 323 14.23 2.35 -4.82
CA PRO A 323 15.05 3.57 -4.72
C PRO A 323 14.21 4.82 -5.04
N ALA A 324 14.59 5.95 -4.44
CA ALA A 324 13.93 7.23 -4.68
C ALA A 324 13.79 7.52 -6.19
N GLY A 325 12.58 7.86 -6.63
CA GLY A 325 12.25 8.02 -8.04
C GLY A 325 10.95 8.79 -8.24
N HIS A 326 10.35 8.57 -9.38
CA HIS A 326 9.05 9.19 -9.71
C HIS A 326 7.91 8.55 -8.92
N PRO A 327 6.80 9.28 -8.70
CA PRO A 327 5.59 8.71 -8.12
C PRO A 327 5.13 7.45 -8.88
N HIS A 328 4.60 6.50 -8.12
CA HIS A 328 4.12 5.23 -8.62
C HIS A 328 2.63 5.07 -8.28
N ALA A 329 1.80 4.79 -9.27
CA ALA A 329 0.41 4.45 -9.05
C ALA A 329 0.21 2.94 -9.11
N VAL A 330 -0.42 2.37 -8.09
CA VAL A 330 -0.95 1.01 -8.11
C VAL A 330 -2.44 1.10 -8.35
N VAL A 331 -2.92 0.48 -9.42
CA VAL A 331 -4.33 0.48 -9.82
C VAL A 331 -4.85 -0.93 -9.77
N THR A 332 -6.03 -1.13 -9.18
CA THR A 332 -6.71 -2.43 -9.19
C THR A 332 -8.21 -2.26 -9.42
N ALA A 333 -8.82 -3.27 -10.00
CA ALA A 333 -10.25 -3.32 -10.28
C ALA A 333 -10.79 -4.74 -10.11
N ALA A 334 -12.01 -4.85 -9.63
CA ALA A 334 -12.76 -6.09 -9.49
C ALA A 334 -13.91 -6.16 -10.49
N ALA A 335 -14.30 -7.37 -10.86
CA ALA A 335 -15.40 -7.63 -11.81
C ALA A 335 -16.73 -6.99 -11.37
N GLU A 336 -16.92 -6.83 -10.06
CA GLU A 336 -18.10 -6.21 -9.44
C GLU A 336 -18.16 -4.69 -9.62
N GLY A 337 -17.08 -4.04 -10.10
CA GLY A 337 -16.98 -2.61 -10.34
C GLY A 337 -16.14 -1.83 -9.32
N ASN A 338 -15.75 -2.45 -8.22
CA ASN A 338 -14.87 -1.83 -7.23
C ASN A 338 -13.50 -1.55 -7.86
N THR A 339 -13.06 -0.30 -7.79
CA THR A 339 -11.78 0.12 -8.37
C THR A 339 -11.07 1.03 -7.38
N ALA A 340 -9.74 0.90 -7.29
CA ALA A 340 -8.93 1.73 -6.42
C ALA A 340 -7.60 2.11 -7.08
N VAL A 341 -7.13 3.30 -6.73
CA VAL A 341 -5.81 3.82 -7.09
C VAL A 341 -5.07 4.19 -5.82
N CYS A 342 -3.87 3.68 -5.66
CA CYS A 342 -2.91 4.11 -4.65
C CYS A 342 -1.77 4.87 -5.31
N LEU A 343 -1.59 6.13 -4.96
CA LEU A 343 -0.42 6.91 -5.34
C LEU A 343 0.65 6.76 -4.26
N VAL A 344 1.78 6.22 -4.63
CA VAL A 344 2.98 6.07 -3.80
C VAL A 344 3.97 7.15 -4.19
N THR A 345 4.42 7.92 -3.22
CA THR A 345 5.54 8.87 -3.37
C THR A 345 6.68 8.33 -2.50
N PRO A 346 7.75 7.76 -3.09
CA PRO A 346 8.89 7.27 -2.33
C PRO A 346 9.48 8.38 -1.46
N GLY A 347 9.98 8.01 -0.28
CA GLY A 347 10.71 8.91 0.60
C GLY A 347 12.07 9.29 0.01
N PRO A 348 12.74 10.31 0.55
CA PRO A 348 14.17 10.46 0.32
C PRO A 348 14.82 9.15 0.84
N GLY A 349 15.57 8.48 -0.03
CA GLY A 349 16.33 7.30 0.38
C GLY A 349 17.20 7.63 1.61
N PRO A 350 17.71 6.65 2.35
CA PRO A 350 18.70 6.89 3.37
C PRO A 350 19.83 7.70 2.72
N ASP A 351 20.29 8.76 3.39
CA ASP A 351 21.46 9.52 2.96
C ASP A 351 22.59 8.54 2.66
N PRO A 352 23.29 8.67 1.52
CA PRO A 352 24.40 7.80 1.23
C PRO A 352 25.37 7.86 2.42
N VAL A 353 25.66 6.71 3.01
CA VAL A 353 26.67 6.60 4.07
C VAL A 353 27.93 7.23 3.49
N PRO A 354 28.49 8.28 4.11
CA PRO A 354 29.70 8.90 3.61
C PRO A 354 30.76 7.82 3.52
N ASP A 355 31.36 7.67 2.35
CA ASP A 355 32.43 6.72 2.08
C ASP A 355 33.55 6.98 3.08
N PRO A 356 33.89 6.03 3.96
CA PRO A 356 34.96 6.22 4.95
C PRO A 356 36.34 6.43 4.33
N GLY A 357 36.43 6.40 2.97
CA GLY A 357 37.68 6.56 2.20
C GLY A 357 37.98 7.95 1.65
N SER A 358 37.08 8.96 1.75
CA SER A 358 37.31 10.28 1.10
C SER A 358 37.97 11.35 2.00
N GLY A 359 38.52 10.95 3.16
CA GLY A 359 39.10 11.86 4.14
C GLY A 359 40.58 11.66 4.41
N ALA A 360 41.42 11.52 3.38
CA ALA A 360 42.87 11.53 3.58
C ALA A 360 43.60 12.06 2.32
N ASP A 361 43.57 13.35 2.10
CA ASP A 361 44.66 14.07 1.43
C ASP A 361 44.45 15.56 1.57
N ALA A 362 45.10 16.16 2.54
CA ALA A 362 45.48 17.58 2.50
C ALA A 362 46.57 17.93 3.52
N THR A 363 47.79 17.97 2.99
CA THR A 363 48.82 18.97 3.34
C THR A 363 49.59 18.80 4.65
N SER A 364 50.75 18.17 4.46
CA SER A 364 52.01 18.48 5.12
C SER A 364 52.42 19.94 4.81
N GLY A 365 52.89 20.68 5.79
CA GLY A 365 53.69 21.87 5.53
C GLY A 365 53.53 22.97 6.59
N GLY A 366 54.49 23.10 7.47
CA GLY A 366 54.63 24.30 8.29
C GLY A 366 55.46 24.13 9.57
N THR A 367 56.73 24.19 9.38
CA THR A 367 57.82 24.40 10.39
C THR A 367 57.55 25.60 11.31
N GLY A 368 57.90 25.50 12.60
CA GLY A 368 57.97 26.62 13.52
C GLY A 368 58.23 26.22 14.95
N ASP A 369 59.40 26.06 15.25
CA ASP A 369 60.34 26.37 16.34
C ASP A 369 59.79 26.92 17.68
N GLY A 370 60.25 26.31 18.77
CA GLY A 370 60.82 26.96 19.92
C GLY A 370 60.05 26.96 21.25
N PRO A 371 60.76 26.98 22.34
CA PRO A 371 60.47 26.11 23.49
C PRO A 371 60.07 26.95 24.75
N GLY A 372 59.57 26.29 25.79
CA GLY A 372 59.52 26.97 27.08
C GLY A 372 58.62 26.38 28.17
N ARG A 373 59.20 25.63 29.04
CA ARG A 373 59.09 25.59 30.51
C ARG A 373 57.74 25.38 31.20
N SER A 374 57.65 24.23 31.86
CA SER A 374 57.82 24.05 33.32
C SER A 374 56.63 24.33 34.23
N GLY A 375 56.36 23.41 35.07
CA GLY A 375 55.73 23.48 36.38
C GLY A 375 54.29 22.97 36.36
N GLY A 376 53.85 22.03 37.08
CA GLY A 376 54.26 21.49 38.36
C GLY A 376 53.01 21.18 39.14
N THR A 377 53.02 20.02 39.73
CA THR A 377 52.40 19.64 41.02
C THR A 377 50.88 19.50 41.16
N GLU A 378 50.55 18.23 41.40
CA GLU A 378 49.93 17.70 42.65
C GLU A 378 48.44 17.97 42.83
N ALA A 379 47.74 16.91 42.88
CA ALA A 379 47.38 16.06 43.99
C ALA A 379 45.95 16.23 44.48
N SER A 380 45.29 15.13 44.60
CA SER A 380 44.60 14.56 45.75
C SER A 380 43.08 14.72 45.83
N SER A 381 42.49 13.57 45.78
CA SER A 381 41.47 12.95 46.66
C SER A 381 40.19 13.74 47.02
N ARG A 382 39.11 13.26 46.63
CA ARG A 382 38.13 12.42 47.40
C ARG A 382 37.00 11.99 46.54
#